data_c58d7e4c568a6227f9f3258f9c2ac29a
#
_entry.id   c58d7e4c568a6227f9f3258f9c2ac29a
#
_cell.length_a   1.000
_cell.length_b   1.000
_cell.length_c   1.000
_cell.angle_alpha   90.00
_cell.angle_beta   90.00
_cell.angle_gamma   90.00
#
_symmetry.space_group_name_H-M   'P 1'
#
loop_
_entity.id
_entity.type
_entity.pdbx_description
1 polymer ?
#
loop_
_entity_poly.entity_id
_entity_poly.type
_entity_poly.pdbx_seq_one_letter_code
_entity_poly.pdbx_strand_id
1 'polypeptide(L)'
;EQRIQLFKQACNQQKLNLEELLECVDKFKDTSLMVIGDTIVDQYVACEALGMSAEAPIVVVRELDSREYAGGASIVAMHARALGAQCRYISVVGQDSKALFVAQELKSLDVEHFLVEDNTRPTTFKIRYMVNNQKMFRVSRMREHSIPRMVEEKIIKEISTAASHVRGF
;
A
#
# COMPACT_ATOMS: atom_id res chain seq x y z
N GLU A 1 8.17 6.21 -27.07
CA GLU A 1 8.34 5.22 -28.15
C GLU A 1 9.27 4.06 -27.73
N GLN A 2 10.47 4.32 -27.21
CA GLN A 2 11.43 3.27 -26.82
C GLN A 2 10.85 2.25 -25.82
N ARG A 3 10.08 2.70 -24.80
CA ARG A 3 9.45 1.80 -23.81
C ARG A 3 8.40 0.88 -24.45
N ILE A 4 7.65 1.38 -25.40
CA ILE A 4 6.64 0.58 -26.13
C ILE A 4 7.32 -0.48 -26.99
N GLN A 5 8.44 -0.16 -27.63
CA GLN A 5 9.21 -1.12 -28.40
C GLN A 5 9.81 -2.22 -27.54
N LEU A 6 10.39 -1.86 -26.37
CA LEU A 6 10.92 -2.83 -25.40
C LEU A 6 9.81 -3.74 -24.86
N PHE A 7 8.63 -3.20 -24.56
CA PHE A 7 7.48 -3.99 -24.14
C PHE A 7 7.05 -4.99 -25.24
N LYS A 8 6.91 -4.54 -26.48
CA LYS A 8 6.56 -5.42 -27.61
C LYS A 8 7.61 -6.51 -27.81
N GLN A 9 8.91 -6.19 -27.71
CA GLN A 9 9.98 -7.18 -27.80
C GLN A 9 9.87 -8.22 -26.67
N ALA A 10 9.62 -7.78 -25.42
CA ALA A 10 9.46 -8.68 -24.30
C ALA A 10 8.24 -9.60 -24.49
N CYS A 11 7.08 -9.07 -24.94
CA CYS A 11 5.92 -9.87 -25.25
C CYS A 11 6.22 -10.92 -26.34
N ASN A 12 6.90 -10.54 -27.41
CA ASN A 12 7.27 -11.47 -28.48
C ASN A 12 8.22 -12.58 -28.00
N GLN A 13 9.22 -12.24 -27.17
CA GLN A 13 10.13 -13.22 -26.59
C GLN A 13 9.42 -14.21 -25.66
N GLN A 14 8.44 -13.76 -24.90
CA GLN A 14 7.65 -14.58 -23.99
C GLN A 14 6.43 -15.25 -24.69
N LYS A 15 6.27 -15.04 -26.00
CA LYS A 15 5.10 -15.51 -26.79
C LYS A 15 3.77 -15.05 -26.19
N LEU A 16 3.72 -13.87 -25.60
CA LEU A 16 2.51 -13.26 -25.07
C LEU A 16 1.86 -12.39 -26.13
N ASN A 17 0.57 -12.56 -26.35
CA ASN A 17 -0.23 -11.66 -27.14
C ASN A 17 -1.25 -10.88 -26.29
N LEU A 18 -1.81 -9.82 -26.84
CA LEU A 18 -2.71 -8.95 -26.10
C LEU A 18 -4.03 -9.65 -25.73
N GLU A 19 -4.54 -10.52 -26.61
CA GLU A 19 -5.78 -11.25 -26.38
C GLU A 19 -5.65 -12.19 -25.20
N GLU A 20 -4.58 -12.99 -25.13
CA GLU A 20 -4.28 -13.87 -23.99
C GLU A 20 -4.12 -13.09 -22.67
N LEU A 21 -3.50 -11.89 -22.71
CA LEU A 21 -3.38 -11.05 -21.54
C LEU A 21 -4.74 -10.51 -21.08
N LEU A 22 -5.60 -10.10 -21.99
CA LEU A 22 -6.96 -9.64 -21.69
C LEU A 22 -7.82 -10.78 -21.13
N GLU A 23 -7.73 -11.99 -21.70
CA GLU A 23 -8.39 -13.16 -21.14
C GLU A 23 -7.90 -13.51 -19.74
N CYS A 24 -6.59 -13.37 -19.47
CA CYS A 24 -6.03 -13.52 -18.14
C CYS A 24 -6.64 -12.52 -17.16
N VAL A 25 -6.71 -11.25 -17.53
CA VAL A 25 -7.29 -10.18 -16.70
C VAL A 25 -8.78 -10.44 -16.45
N ASP A 26 -9.52 -10.89 -17.45
CA ASP A 26 -10.95 -11.21 -17.29
C ASP A 26 -11.21 -12.33 -16.28
N LYS A 27 -10.29 -13.29 -16.14
CA LYS A 27 -10.39 -14.36 -15.12
C LYS A 27 -10.26 -13.85 -13.68
N PHE A 28 -9.71 -12.64 -13.47
CA PHE A 28 -9.67 -12.04 -12.13
C PHE A 28 -11.06 -11.80 -11.56
N LYS A 29 -12.08 -11.55 -12.39
CA LYS A 29 -13.47 -11.34 -11.94
C LYS A 29 -14.04 -12.54 -11.17
N ASP A 30 -13.57 -13.73 -11.51
CA ASP A 30 -13.98 -14.98 -10.88
C ASP A 30 -13.04 -15.41 -9.74
N THR A 31 -12.07 -14.56 -9.39
CA THR A 31 -11.05 -14.86 -8.41
C THR A 31 -11.37 -14.17 -7.09
N SER A 32 -11.30 -14.93 -6.01
CA SER A 32 -11.43 -14.43 -4.64
C SER A 32 -10.09 -14.57 -3.93
N LEU A 33 -9.54 -13.45 -3.45
CA LEU A 33 -8.22 -13.36 -2.83
C LEU A 33 -8.32 -12.80 -1.41
N MET A 34 -7.44 -13.29 -0.54
CA MET A 34 -7.18 -12.69 0.76
C MET A 34 -5.78 -12.09 0.77
N VAL A 35 -5.67 -10.81 1.08
CA VAL A 35 -4.39 -10.14 1.26
C VAL A 35 -4.17 -9.89 2.75
N ILE A 36 -3.05 -10.40 3.26
CA ILE A 36 -2.68 -10.28 4.67
C ILE A 36 -1.31 -9.62 4.74
N GLY A 37 -1.18 -8.57 5.53
CA GLY A 37 0.12 -7.91 5.68
C GLY A 37 0.02 -6.53 6.32
N ASP A 38 1.16 -5.85 6.39
CA ASP A 38 1.26 -4.57 7.07
C ASP A 38 0.57 -3.44 6.32
N THR A 39 -0.23 -2.67 7.04
CA THR A 39 -0.74 -1.38 6.59
C THR A 39 0.33 -0.31 6.74
N ILE A 40 0.58 0.44 5.68
CA ILE A 40 1.48 1.59 5.67
C ILE A 40 0.73 2.77 5.05
N VAL A 41 0.84 3.95 5.65
CA VAL A 41 0.48 5.20 4.98
C VAL A 41 1.76 5.87 4.53
N ASP A 42 1.85 6.17 3.24
CA ASP A 42 2.97 6.88 2.63
C ASP A 42 2.56 8.32 2.32
N GLN A 43 3.24 9.30 2.90
CA GLN A 43 3.08 10.72 2.56
C GLN A 43 4.27 11.18 1.73
N TYR A 44 3.97 11.82 0.61
CA TYR A 44 4.95 12.50 -0.22
C TYR A 44 4.78 14.00 -0.03
N VAL A 45 5.83 14.66 0.45
CA VAL A 45 5.88 16.10 0.69
C VAL A 45 6.75 16.72 -0.38
N ALA A 46 6.14 17.46 -1.29
CA ALA A 46 6.85 18.23 -2.30
C ALA A 46 7.45 19.47 -1.66
N CYS A 47 8.74 19.68 -1.84
CA CYS A 47 9.49 20.78 -1.25
C CYS A 47 10.28 21.56 -2.29
N GLU A 48 10.52 22.83 -1.96
CA GLU A 48 11.50 23.70 -2.60
C GLU A 48 12.75 23.80 -1.73
N ALA A 49 13.93 23.63 -2.32
CA ALA A 49 15.19 23.82 -1.62
C ALA A 49 15.47 25.31 -1.47
N LEU A 50 15.66 25.79 -0.25
CA LEU A 50 15.99 27.18 0.06
C LEU A 50 17.49 27.42 0.21
N GLY A 51 18.29 26.35 0.33
CA GLY A 51 19.74 26.42 0.53
C GLY A 51 20.18 25.80 1.86
N MET A 52 21.29 26.27 2.38
CA MET A 52 21.85 25.84 3.65
C MET A 52 21.42 26.79 4.77
N SER A 53 21.20 26.23 5.96
CA SER A 53 20.93 27.01 7.16
C SER A 53 22.16 27.85 7.57
N ALA A 54 21.92 29.04 8.13
CA ALA A 54 22.97 29.86 8.73
C ALA A 54 23.43 29.32 10.12
N GLU A 55 22.60 28.49 10.76
CA GLU A 55 22.87 27.99 12.12
C GLU A 55 23.67 26.68 12.15
N ALA A 56 23.53 25.85 11.09
CA ALA A 56 24.17 24.54 11.00
C ALA A 56 24.27 24.11 9.53
N PRO A 57 25.18 23.17 9.17
CA PRO A 57 25.33 22.66 7.79
C PRO A 57 24.18 21.70 7.41
N ILE A 58 22.95 22.19 7.48
CA ILE A 58 21.72 21.46 7.14
C ILE A 58 21.00 22.11 5.96
N VAL A 59 20.38 21.28 5.13
CA VAL A 59 19.54 21.76 4.03
C VAL A 59 18.22 22.28 4.57
N VAL A 60 17.83 23.47 4.14
CA VAL A 60 16.53 24.09 4.45
C VAL A 60 15.61 23.89 3.26
N VAL A 61 14.42 23.36 3.52
CA VAL A 61 13.38 23.17 2.51
C VAL A 61 12.09 23.84 2.96
N ARG A 62 11.31 24.33 1.99
CA ARG A 62 9.95 24.82 2.20
C ARG A 62 8.97 23.81 1.64
N GLU A 63 8.02 23.35 2.46
CA GLU A 63 6.93 22.50 2.02
C GLU A 63 5.99 23.28 1.09
N LEU A 64 5.64 22.67 -0.06
CA LEU A 64 4.77 23.25 -1.07
C LEU A 64 3.41 22.53 -1.09
N ASP A 65 3.41 21.21 -1.08
CA ASP A 65 2.24 20.34 -1.16
C ASP A 65 2.54 19.01 -0.51
N SER A 66 1.50 18.31 -0.08
CA SER A 66 1.66 16.94 0.42
C SER A 66 0.48 16.05 0.02
N ARG A 67 0.76 14.76 -0.23
CA ARG A 67 -0.25 13.76 -0.57
C ARG A 67 0.01 12.48 0.19
N GLU A 68 -1.08 11.87 0.67
CA GLU A 68 -1.05 10.59 1.36
C GLU A 68 -1.59 9.49 0.46
N TYR A 69 -1.03 8.30 0.61
CA TYR A 69 -1.41 7.11 -0.12
C TYR A 69 -1.44 5.91 0.82
N ALA A 70 -2.43 5.05 0.66
CA ALA A 70 -2.41 3.74 1.28
C ALA A 70 -1.36 2.87 0.59
N GLY A 71 -0.49 2.24 1.38
CA GLY A 71 0.67 1.47 0.94
C GLY A 71 0.82 0.16 1.72
N GLY A 72 2.01 -0.47 1.59
CA GLY A 72 2.20 -1.81 2.15
C GLY A 72 1.27 -2.82 1.48
N ALA A 73 0.69 -3.73 2.25
CA ALA A 73 -0.21 -4.75 1.71
C ALA A 73 -1.57 -4.19 1.28
N SER A 74 -1.99 -3.01 1.78
CA SER A 74 -3.25 -2.38 1.36
C SER A 74 -3.26 -2.02 -0.13
N ILE A 75 -2.12 -1.54 -0.69
CA ILE A 75 -2.04 -1.24 -2.14
C ILE A 75 -2.15 -2.52 -2.99
N VAL A 76 -1.68 -3.67 -2.49
CA VAL A 76 -1.81 -4.96 -3.18
C VAL A 76 -3.29 -5.35 -3.26
N ALA A 77 -4.03 -5.22 -2.15
CA ALA A 77 -5.47 -5.49 -2.12
C ALA A 77 -6.25 -4.57 -3.10
N MET A 78 -5.91 -3.29 -3.10
CA MET A 78 -6.52 -2.31 -4.01
C MET A 78 -6.21 -2.62 -5.49
N HIS A 79 -4.99 -3.03 -5.82
CA HIS A 79 -4.64 -3.42 -7.18
C HIS A 79 -5.34 -4.72 -7.61
N ALA A 80 -5.43 -5.73 -6.74
CA ALA A 80 -6.17 -6.95 -7.01
C ALA A 80 -7.65 -6.63 -7.31
N ARG A 81 -8.25 -5.75 -6.51
CA ARG A 81 -9.63 -5.29 -6.73
C ARG A 81 -9.78 -4.51 -8.03
N ALA A 82 -8.84 -3.61 -8.34
CA ALA A 82 -8.85 -2.84 -9.60
C ALA A 82 -8.73 -3.73 -10.85
N LEU A 83 -8.07 -4.89 -10.74
CA LEU A 83 -8.02 -5.91 -11.79
C LEU A 83 -9.30 -6.75 -11.87
N GLY A 84 -10.25 -6.55 -10.96
CA GLY A 84 -11.56 -7.22 -10.98
C GLY A 84 -11.75 -8.31 -9.93
N ALA A 85 -10.70 -8.73 -9.21
CA ALA A 85 -10.81 -9.77 -8.19
C ALA A 85 -11.68 -9.31 -7.01
N GLN A 86 -12.39 -10.25 -6.39
CA GLN A 86 -12.95 -10.04 -5.07
C GLN A 86 -11.79 -10.11 -4.06
N CYS A 87 -11.60 -9.06 -3.29
CA CYS A 87 -10.45 -8.96 -2.40
C CYS A 87 -10.89 -8.66 -0.97
N ARG A 88 -10.39 -9.48 -0.03
CA ARG A 88 -10.49 -9.24 1.41
C ARG A 88 -9.11 -8.92 1.96
N TYR A 89 -9.00 -7.81 2.67
CA TYR A 89 -7.76 -7.34 3.27
C TYR A 89 -7.78 -7.47 4.78
N ILE A 90 -6.74 -8.09 5.36
CA ILE A 90 -6.58 -8.26 6.81
C ILE A 90 -5.26 -7.63 7.25
N SER A 91 -5.30 -6.74 8.24
CA SER A 91 -4.12 -6.06 8.74
C SER A 91 -4.28 -5.58 10.18
N VAL A 92 -3.15 -5.15 10.76
CA VAL A 92 -3.11 -4.44 12.05
C VAL A 92 -2.89 -2.96 11.82
N VAL A 93 -3.63 -2.14 12.56
CA VAL A 93 -3.53 -0.68 12.52
C VAL A 93 -3.53 -0.11 13.93
N GLY A 94 -3.07 1.14 14.10
CA GLY A 94 -3.23 1.87 15.34
C GLY A 94 -4.64 2.46 15.50
N GLN A 95 -4.93 3.04 16.66
CA GLN A 95 -6.14 3.82 16.91
C GLN A 95 -5.90 5.29 16.54
N ASP A 96 -5.78 5.58 15.23
CA ASP A 96 -5.40 6.91 14.76
C ASP A 96 -6.06 7.30 13.43
N SER A 97 -5.84 8.55 13.02
CA SER A 97 -6.38 9.10 11.78
C SER A 97 -5.86 8.38 10.52
N LYS A 98 -4.68 7.73 10.60
CA LYS A 98 -4.12 7.00 9.46
C LYS A 98 -4.83 5.67 9.24
N ALA A 99 -5.27 5.00 10.31
CA ALA A 99 -6.15 3.84 10.22
C ALA A 99 -7.47 4.18 9.54
N LEU A 100 -8.10 5.31 9.93
CA LEU A 100 -9.33 5.80 9.32
C LEU A 100 -9.14 6.14 7.83
N PHE A 101 -8.03 6.79 7.49
CA PHE A 101 -7.69 7.10 6.11
C PHE A 101 -7.61 5.83 5.25
N VAL A 102 -6.87 4.81 5.70
CA VAL A 102 -6.75 3.54 4.97
C VAL A 102 -8.10 2.84 4.83
N ALA A 103 -8.91 2.81 5.90
CA ALA A 103 -10.25 2.22 5.84
C ALA A 103 -11.15 2.91 4.79
N GLN A 104 -11.07 4.25 4.68
CA GLN A 104 -11.80 5.02 3.67
C GLN A 104 -11.31 4.71 2.25
N GLU A 105 -10.00 4.64 2.03
CA GLU A 105 -9.41 4.29 0.72
C GLU A 105 -9.85 2.88 0.28
N LEU A 106 -9.76 1.89 1.17
CA LEU A 106 -10.19 0.52 0.89
C LEU A 106 -11.69 0.45 0.55
N LYS A 107 -12.52 1.17 1.34
CA LYS A 107 -13.96 1.25 1.10
C LYS A 107 -14.29 1.91 -0.22
N SER A 108 -13.57 2.96 -0.61
CA SER A 108 -13.81 3.69 -1.87
C SER A 108 -13.60 2.82 -3.11
N LEU A 109 -12.75 1.78 -2.99
CA LEU A 109 -12.44 0.81 -4.05
C LEU A 109 -13.17 -0.53 -3.84
N ASP A 110 -14.16 -0.58 -2.94
CA ASP A 110 -14.95 -1.78 -2.64
C ASP A 110 -14.07 -2.98 -2.25
N VAL A 111 -13.02 -2.73 -1.46
CA VAL A 111 -12.19 -3.77 -0.84
C VAL A 111 -12.76 -4.11 0.52
N GLU A 112 -13.21 -5.36 0.68
CA GLU A 112 -13.60 -5.87 2.00
C GLU A 112 -12.38 -5.89 2.91
N HIS A 113 -12.50 -5.37 4.14
CA HIS A 113 -11.33 -5.28 5.02
C HIS A 113 -11.68 -5.57 6.47
N PHE A 114 -10.71 -6.16 7.17
CA PHE A 114 -10.71 -6.40 8.61
C PHE A 114 -9.43 -5.83 9.21
N LEU A 115 -9.52 -4.60 9.73
CA LEU A 115 -8.42 -3.89 10.36
C LEU A 115 -8.49 -4.09 11.88
N VAL A 116 -7.53 -4.83 12.42
CA VAL A 116 -7.43 -5.08 13.86
C VAL A 116 -6.68 -3.94 14.52
N GLU A 117 -7.33 -3.23 15.42
CA GLU A 117 -6.71 -2.13 16.16
C GLU A 117 -5.77 -2.66 17.25
N ASP A 118 -4.54 -2.12 17.27
CA ASP A 118 -3.54 -2.31 18.31
C ASP A 118 -3.19 -0.96 18.94
N ASN A 119 -3.62 -0.74 20.17
CA ASN A 119 -3.39 0.51 20.90
C ASN A 119 -1.95 0.70 21.38
N THR A 120 -1.07 -0.30 21.20
CA THR A 120 0.34 -0.23 21.61
C THR A 120 1.24 0.38 20.55
N ARG A 121 0.70 0.61 19.33
CA ARG A 121 1.43 1.16 18.20
C ARG A 121 0.60 2.13 17.38
N PRO A 122 1.22 3.11 16.71
CA PRO A 122 0.56 3.87 15.67
C PRO A 122 0.44 3.03 14.38
N THR A 123 -0.48 3.37 13.51
CA THR A 123 -0.45 2.93 12.11
C THR A 123 0.88 3.37 11.49
N THR A 124 1.57 2.46 10.81
CA THR A 124 2.87 2.78 10.21
C THR A 124 2.73 3.92 9.21
N PHE A 125 3.46 5.00 9.46
CA PHE A 125 3.39 6.21 8.65
C PHE A 125 4.79 6.62 8.20
N LYS A 126 4.98 6.75 6.89
CA LYS A 126 6.26 7.09 6.25
C LYS A 126 6.13 8.36 5.45
N ILE A 127 6.87 9.40 5.84
CA ILE A 127 6.88 10.71 5.18
C ILE A 127 8.15 10.80 4.33
N ARG A 128 8.00 11.09 3.04
CA ARG A 128 9.10 11.28 2.09
C ARG A 128 9.14 12.72 1.64
N TYR A 129 10.20 13.43 1.99
CA TYR A 129 10.44 14.78 1.55
C TYR A 129 11.16 14.76 0.20
N MET A 130 10.58 15.47 -0.77
CA MET A 130 10.98 15.43 -2.18
C MET A 130 11.34 16.82 -2.67
N VAL A 131 12.49 16.97 -3.32
CA VAL A 131 12.87 18.17 -4.06
C VAL A 131 13.14 17.78 -5.52
N ASN A 132 12.50 18.42 -6.47
CA ASN A 132 12.64 18.12 -7.91
C ASN A 132 12.53 16.62 -8.23
N ASN A 133 11.54 15.92 -7.63
CA ASN A 133 11.32 14.47 -7.73
C ASN A 133 12.44 13.57 -7.13
N GLN A 134 13.41 14.16 -6.43
CA GLN A 134 14.44 13.42 -5.71
C GLN A 134 14.08 13.30 -4.23
N LYS A 135 14.25 12.10 -3.68
CA LYS A 135 14.05 11.86 -2.23
C LYS A 135 15.22 12.44 -1.46
N MET A 136 14.94 13.42 -0.58
CA MET A 136 15.94 14.02 0.28
C MET A 136 16.16 13.16 1.54
N PHE A 137 15.08 12.89 2.26
CA PHE A 137 15.08 12.04 3.45
C PHE A 137 13.68 11.48 3.71
N ARG A 138 13.60 10.52 4.62
CA ARG A 138 12.36 9.90 5.06
C ARG A 138 12.26 9.93 6.58
N VAL A 139 11.08 10.29 7.07
CA VAL A 139 10.70 10.12 8.47
C VAL A 139 9.75 8.94 8.59
N SER A 140 10.00 8.02 9.52
CA SER A 140 9.13 6.87 9.75
C SER A 140 8.58 6.93 11.18
N ARG A 141 7.26 6.84 11.32
CA ARG A 141 6.56 6.69 12.60
C ARG A 141 6.02 5.28 12.64
N MET A 142 6.69 4.42 13.38
CA MET A 142 6.37 2.99 13.50
C MET A 142 6.88 2.44 14.82
N ARG A 143 6.40 1.26 15.19
CA ARG A 143 6.93 0.45 16.29
C ARG A 143 7.35 -0.91 15.74
N GLU A 144 8.48 -1.42 16.25
CA GLU A 144 9.10 -2.67 15.76
C GLU A 144 8.83 -3.88 16.66
N HIS A 145 8.16 -3.69 17.81
CA HIS A 145 7.79 -4.80 18.67
C HIS A 145 6.74 -5.71 18.02
N SER A 146 6.71 -6.98 18.42
CA SER A 146 5.70 -7.94 17.99
C SER A 146 4.29 -7.47 18.37
N ILE A 147 3.29 -7.90 17.61
CA ILE A 147 1.89 -7.64 17.95
C ILE A 147 1.50 -8.38 19.23
N PRO A 148 0.62 -7.80 20.08
CA PRO A 148 0.11 -8.49 21.26
C PRO A 148 -0.63 -9.77 20.88
N ARG A 149 -0.53 -10.80 21.73
CA ARG A 149 -1.16 -12.10 21.50
C ARG A 149 -2.66 -12.02 21.22
N MET A 150 -3.38 -11.12 21.89
CA MET A 150 -4.81 -10.90 21.64
C MET A 150 -5.11 -10.38 20.23
N VAL A 151 -4.21 -9.57 19.67
CA VAL A 151 -4.31 -9.07 18.29
C VAL A 151 -4.02 -10.20 17.31
N GLU A 152 -2.97 -10.98 17.56
CA GLU A 152 -2.63 -12.16 16.78
C GLU A 152 -3.77 -13.18 16.72
N GLU A 153 -4.37 -13.52 17.86
CA GLU A 153 -5.52 -14.44 17.96
C GLU A 153 -6.72 -13.97 17.15
N LYS A 154 -7.02 -12.65 17.15
CA LYS A 154 -8.08 -12.07 16.31
C LYS A 154 -7.81 -12.24 14.83
N ILE A 155 -6.56 -12.00 14.40
CA ILE A 155 -6.15 -12.15 13.00
C ILE A 155 -6.25 -13.61 12.57
N ILE A 156 -5.70 -14.53 13.36
CA ILE A 156 -5.74 -15.98 13.05
C ILE A 156 -7.18 -16.48 12.95
N LYS A 157 -8.05 -16.04 13.86
CA LYS A 157 -9.48 -16.39 13.82
C LYS A 157 -10.14 -15.90 12.54
N GLU A 158 -9.87 -14.64 12.16
CA GLU A 158 -10.43 -14.05 10.94
C GLU A 158 -9.94 -14.76 9.68
N ILE A 159 -8.63 -15.04 9.59
CA ILE A 159 -8.04 -15.81 8.49
C ILE A 159 -8.72 -17.18 8.40
N SER A 160 -8.82 -17.92 9.52
CA SER A 160 -9.41 -19.25 9.56
C SER A 160 -10.88 -19.24 9.10
N THR A 161 -11.64 -18.21 9.47
CA THR A 161 -13.04 -18.07 9.07
C THR A 161 -13.17 -17.76 7.59
N ALA A 162 -12.32 -16.91 7.06
CA ALA A 162 -12.39 -16.45 5.68
C ALA A 162 -11.70 -17.41 4.68
N ALA A 163 -10.79 -18.28 5.15
CA ALA A 163 -9.99 -19.15 4.28
C ALA A 163 -10.83 -20.08 3.38
N SER A 164 -12.00 -20.52 3.85
CA SER A 164 -12.90 -21.36 3.07
C SER A 164 -13.60 -20.64 1.91
N HIS A 165 -13.58 -19.31 1.91
CA HIS A 165 -14.28 -18.47 0.94
C HIS A 165 -13.36 -17.82 -0.09
N VAL A 166 -12.05 -18.07 -0.02
CA VAL A 166 -11.06 -17.51 -0.94
C VAL A 166 -10.32 -18.59 -1.70
N ARG A 167 -9.88 -18.28 -2.92
CA ARG A 167 -9.13 -19.20 -3.79
C ARG A 167 -7.62 -19.01 -3.69
N GLY A 168 -7.14 -17.93 -3.03
CA GLY A 168 -5.72 -17.65 -2.88
C GLY A 168 -5.43 -16.62 -1.77
N PHE A 169 -4.17 -16.60 -1.36
CA PHE A 169 -3.60 -15.70 -0.36
C PHE A 169 -2.45 -14.92 -0.95
#